data_cc5e86eb65f90bd3431951ee44ed33ad
#
_entry.id   cc5e86eb65f90bd3431951ee44ed33ad
#
_cell.length_a   1.000
_cell.length_b   1.000
_cell.length_c   1.000
_cell.angle_alpha   90.00
_cell.angle_beta   90.00
_cell.angle_gamma   90.00
#
_symmetry.space_group_name_H-M   'P 1'
#
loop_
_entity.id
_entity.type
_entity.pdbx_description
1 polymer ?
#
loop_
_entity_poly.entity_id
_entity_poly.type
_entity_poly.pdbx_seq_one_letter_code
_entity_poly.pdbx_strand_id
1 'polypeptide(L)'
;AEAQVAFNDPSVFIEKYLENPKHIEFQIVADNYGNVVHLGERECSIQRKHQKLMEEAPSPALDERLRKKMAAAAVSLAKQAGYQSLGTVEFLLDHQKHFYFMEMNTRIQVEHPVTEEITGIDLVELQFNIAAGRKLPLRQSQIHLNGWSIECRINAEDVQAGFSPSIGVIRQLRLPQGNHIRIETGIAPGSEITPFFDSMVAKLIVTGDTREQAIERTLSALERFHVKGIRTTIPFCKAVLHNETYRNGDFDTSFIETRLHSTVWREPHEELLAAIFAVYT
;
A
#
# COMPACT_ATOMS: atom_id res chain seq x y z
N ALA A 1 -13.66 27.06 13.72
CA ALA A 1 -15.02 26.67 13.29
C ALA A 1 -15.08 25.17 12.93
N GLU A 2 -14.20 24.65 12.07
CA GLU A 2 -14.22 23.26 11.61
C GLU A 2 -14.02 22.25 12.76
N ALA A 3 -13.02 22.48 13.62
CA ALA A 3 -12.76 21.62 14.78
C ALA A 3 -13.98 21.54 15.72
N GLN A 4 -14.64 22.66 15.97
CA GLN A 4 -15.86 22.69 16.78
C GLN A 4 -17.00 21.87 16.17
N VAL A 5 -17.15 21.91 14.84
CA VAL A 5 -18.20 21.16 14.15
C VAL A 5 -17.90 19.66 14.09
N ALA A 6 -16.64 19.30 13.81
CA ALA A 6 -16.24 17.90 13.63
C ALA A 6 -16.03 17.15 14.95
N PHE A 7 -15.48 17.82 15.97
CA PHE A 7 -15.03 17.18 17.22
C PHE A 7 -15.74 17.72 18.47
N ASN A 8 -16.64 18.69 18.32
CA ASN A 8 -17.27 19.44 19.42
C ASN A 8 -16.24 20.11 20.36
N ASP A 9 -15.04 20.40 19.86
CA ASP A 9 -13.93 21.05 20.53
C ASP A 9 -13.27 22.04 19.59
N PRO A 10 -13.15 23.35 19.95
CA PRO A 10 -12.52 24.36 19.09
C PRO A 10 -10.98 24.34 19.16
N SER A 11 -10.40 23.51 20.00
CA SER A 11 -8.95 23.45 20.19
C SER A 11 -8.23 23.04 18.93
N VAL A 12 -7.14 23.72 18.60
CA VAL A 12 -6.25 23.41 17.47
C VAL A 12 -4.81 23.59 17.92
N PHE A 13 -3.90 22.86 17.26
CA PHE A 13 -2.47 23.03 17.42
C PHE A 13 -1.80 23.18 16.05
N ILE A 14 -0.57 23.65 16.03
CA ILE A 14 0.18 23.90 14.81
C ILE A 14 1.26 22.82 14.67
N GLU A 15 1.28 22.16 13.51
CA GLU A 15 2.34 21.20 13.14
C GLU A 15 3.16 21.76 11.97
N LYS A 16 4.42 21.31 11.87
CA LYS A 16 5.27 21.62 10.74
C LYS A 16 4.70 20.98 9.48
N TYR A 17 4.37 21.79 8.48
CA TYR A 17 4.02 21.29 7.17
C TYR A 17 5.27 20.83 6.40
N LEU A 18 5.23 19.64 5.81
CA LEU A 18 6.28 19.10 4.95
C LEU A 18 5.76 19.09 3.52
N GLU A 19 6.48 19.75 2.62
CA GLU A 19 6.14 19.77 1.20
C GLU A 19 6.58 18.46 0.54
N ASN A 20 5.64 17.79 -0.13
CA ASN A 20 5.87 16.59 -0.94
C ASN A 20 6.77 15.54 -0.25
N PRO A 21 6.46 15.11 0.98
CA PRO A 21 7.27 14.11 1.67
C PRO A 21 7.02 12.71 1.09
N LYS A 22 7.92 11.78 1.38
CA LYS A 22 7.62 10.36 1.25
C LYS A 22 6.95 9.85 2.52
N HIS A 23 6.04 8.89 2.36
CA HIS A 23 5.38 8.20 3.46
C HIS A 23 6.05 6.84 3.67
N ILE A 24 6.84 6.74 4.72
CA ILE A 24 7.58 5.54 5.09
C ILE A 24 7.06 5.03 6.43
N GLU A 25 6.83 3.74 6.53
CA GLU A 25 6.31 3.14 7.76
C GLU A 25 7.09 1.89 8.16
N PHE A 26 7.20 1.62 9.46
CA PHE A 26 7.91 0.47 10.00
C PHE A 26 6.94 -0.48 10.70
N GLN A 27 6.95 -1.74 10.27
CA GLN A 27 6.19 -2.80 10.94
C GLN A 27 6.85 -3.14 12.27
N ILE A 28 6.12 -2.99 13.36
CA ILE A 28 6.53 -3.35 14.72
C ILE A 28 5.79 -4.59 15.17
N VAL A 29 6.50 -5.43 15.91
CA VAL A 29 5.95 -6.57 16.63
C VAL A 29 6.50 -6.53 18.05
N ALA A 30 5.61 -6.57 19.04
CA ALA A 30 5.96 -6.51 20.45
C ALA A 30 5.19 -7.56 21.26
N ASP A 31 5.87 -8.29 22.13
CA ASP A 31 5.24 -9.26 23.02
C ASP A 31 4.99 -8.69 24.44
N ASN A 32 4.30 -9.47 25.27
CA ASN A 32 3.97 -9.10 26.64
C ASN A 32 5.19 -9.18 27.60
N TYR A 33 6.37 -9.52 27.08
CA TYR A 33 7.60 -9.74 27.87
C TYR A 33 8.65 -8.64 27.62
N GLY A 34 8.27 -7.60 26.85
CA GLY A 34 9.15 -6.46 26.51
C GLY A 34 10.06 -6.69 25.32
N ASN A 35 9.91 -7.80 24.59
CA ASN A 35 10.61 -7.99 23.32
C ASN A 35 9.91 -7.18 22.23
N VAL A 36 10.66 -6.33 21.55
CA VAL A 36 10.18 -5.50 20.44
C VAL A 36 11.13 -5.63 19.27
N VAL A 37 10.62 -5.99 18.11
CA VAL A 37 11.36 -6.04 16.85
C VAL A 37 10.64 -5.25 15.76
N HIS A 38 11.39 -4.88 14.73
CA HIS A 38 10.80 -4.37 13.47
C HIS A 38 11.00 -5.40 12.35
N LEU A 39 10.07 -5.43 11.40
CA LEU A 39 10.09 -6.30 10.23
C LEU A 39 10.41 -5.54 8.92
N GLY A 40 11.17 -4.47 9.02
CA GLY A 40 11.46 -3.59 7.90
C GLY A 40 10.41 -2.51 7.68
N GLU A 41 10.62 -1.76 6.61
CA GLU A 41 9.76 -0.66 6.21
C GLU A 41 8.93 -1.00 4.97
N ARG A 42 7.88 -0.19 4.80
CA ARG A 42 7.08 -0.08 3.58
C ARG A 42 7.12 1.35 3.06
N GLU A 43 7.09 1.48 1.75
CA GLU A 43 6.93 2.75 1.02
C GLU A 43 5.46 2.90 0.64
N CYS A 44 4.80 3.95 1.13
CA CYS A 44 3.37 4.16 0.98
C CYS A 44 3.01 5.51 0.34
N SER A 45 3.93 6.10 -0.43
CA SER A 45 3.74 7.44 -1.01
C SER A 45 2.75 7.48 -2.18
N ILE A 46 2.44 6.34 -2.81
CA ILE A 46 1.43 6.29 -3.87
C ILE A 46 0.03 6.31 -3.24
N GLN A 47 -0.47 7.50 -3.01
CA GLN A 47 -1.73 7.72 -2.33
C GLN A 47 -2.52 8.88 -2.96
N ARG A 48 -3.83 8.84 -2.82
CA ARG A 48 -4.75 9.89 -3.26
C ARG A 48 -5.62 10.33 -2.10
N LYS A 49 -5.65 11.65 -1.82
CA LYS A 49 -6.40 12.21 -0.67
C LYS A 49 -6.07 11.47 0.64
N HIS A 50 -4.80 11.17 0.86
CA HIS A 50 -4.27 10.43 2.01
C HIS A 50 -4.73 8.96 2.12
N GLN A 51 -5.30 8.39 1.06
CA GLN A 51 -5.61 6.96 0.96
C GLN A 51 -4.55 6.27 0.10
N LYS A 52 -3.86 5.31 0.67
CA LYS A 52 -2.83 4.50 0.00
C LYS A 52 -3.49 3.68 -1.12
N LEU A 53 -2.83 3.58 -2.29
CA LEU A 53 -3.32 2.85 -3.46
C LEU A 53 -2.33 1.79 -3.95
N MET A 54 -1.03 2.04 -3.75
CA MET A 54 0.04 1.08 -4.00
C MET A 54 1.10 1.22 -2.92
N GLU A 55 1.60 0.09 -2.48
CA GLU A 55 2.66 -0.01 -1.47
C GLU A 55 3.76 -0.95 -1.94
N GLU A 56 4.98 -0.71 -1.50
CA GLU A 56 6.10 -1.60 -1.77
C GLU A 56 6.99 -1.78 -0.54
N ALA A 57 7.67 -2.91 -0.48
CA ALA A 57 8.69 -3.20 0.52
C ALA A 57 9.87 -3.93 -0.12
N PRO A 58 11.11 -3.53 0.23
CA PRO A 58 11.47 -2.37 1.03
C PRO A 58 11.29 -1.04 0.27
N SER A 59 11.52 0.12 0.92
CA SER A 59 11.45 1.42 0.27
C SER A 59 12.69 1.69 -0.59
N PRO A 60 12.54 2.16 -1.85
CA PRO A 60 13.66 2.60 -2.68
C PRO A 60 14.32 3.88 -2.17
N ALA A 61 13.68 4.60 -1.24
CA ALA A 61 14.18 5.85 -0.70
C ALA A 61 15.21 5.69 0.40
N LEU A 62 15.32 4.51 1.03
CA LEU A 62 16.16 4.28 2.20
C LEU A 62 17.43 3.52 1.84
N ASP A 63 18.56 4.13 2.16
CA ASP A 63 19.81 3.40 2.31
C ASP A 63 19.86 2.64 3.66
N GLU A 64 20.82 1.75 3.80
CA GLU A 64 20.97 0.91 5.01
C GLU A 64 21.18 1.74 6.29
N ARG A 65 21.85 2.88 6.21
CA ARG A 65 22.10 3.76 7.35
C ARG A 65 20.81 4.44 7.81
N LEU A 66 20.04 4.99 6.87
CA LEU A 66 18.78 5.68 7.18
C LEU A 66 17.75 4.68 7.68
N ARG A 67 17.64 3.50 7.04
CA ARG A 67 16.79 2.39 7.48
C ARG A 67 17.04 2.04 8.94
N LYS A 68 18.30 1.81 9.32
CA LYS A 68 18.66 1.50 10.72
C LYS A 68 18.28 2.61 11.69
N LYS A 69 18.47 3.87 11.30
CA LYS A 69 18.14 5.02 12.14
C LYS A 69 16.64 5.13 12.37
N MET A 70 15.84 5.00 11.32
CA MET A 70 14.37 5.06 11.40
C MET A 70 13.81 3.85 12.16
N ALA A 71 14.31 2.66 11.88
CA ALA A 71 13.93 1.45 12.60
C ALA A 71 14.21 1.55 14.11
N ALA A 72 15.37 2.08 14.49
CA ALA A 72 15.70 2.29 15.90
C ALA A 72 14.76 3.28 16.58
N ALA A 73 14.34 4.35 15.87
CA ALA A 73 13.34 5.29 16.36
C ALA A 73 11.98 4.61 16.56
N ALA A 74 11.50 3.83 15.58
CA ALA A 74 10.25 3.10 15.66
C ALA A 74 10.22 2.09 16.83
N VAL A 75 11.29 1.30 16.99
CA VAL A 75 11.42 0.37 18.11
C VAL A 75 11.47 1.09 19.45
N SER A 76 12.17 2.24 19.52
CA SER A 76 12.25 3.05 20.75
C SER A 76 10.89 3.60 21.15
N LEU A 77 10.11 4.12 20.20
CA LEU A 77 8.74 4.58 20.43
C LEU A 77 7.85 3.47 20.99
N ALA A 78 7.86 2.30 20.35
CA ALA A 78 7.05 1.17 20.80
C ALA A 78 7.46 0.69 22.20
N LYS A 79 8.75 0.64 22.52
CA LYS A 79 9.25 0.29 23.86
C LYS A 79 8.82 1.30 24.93
N GLN A 80 8.96 2.60 24.65
CA GLN A 80 8.61 3.66 25.59
C GLN A 80 7.09 3.71 25.85
N ALA A 81 6.29 3.38 24.84
CA ALA A 81 4.84 3.27 24.97
C ALA A 81 4.38 1.97 25.67
N GLY A 82 5.29 1.04 25.96
CA GLY A 82 4.92 -0.28 26.50
C GLY A 82 4.04 -1.07 25.52
N TYR A 83 4.24 -0.86 24.21
CA TYR A 83 3.37 -1.42 23.18
C TYR A 83 3.42 -2.94 23.15
N GLN A 84 2.26 -3.54 22.84
CA GLN A 84 2.08 -4.99 22.69
C GLN A 84 1.26 -5.27 21.43
N SER A 85 1.52 -6.39 20.76
CA SER A 85 0.91 -6.83 19.49
C SER A 85 1.63 -6.30 18.25
N LEU A 86 0.93 -6.34 17.10
CA LEU A 86 1.39 -5.75 15.84
C LEU A 86 1.01 -4.27 15.80
N GLY A 87 1.91 -3.45 15.33
CA GLY A 87 1.66 -2.05 15.10
C GLY A 87 2.57 -1.51 14.01
N THR A 88 2.25 -0.34 13.51
CA THR A 88 3.03 0.33 12.48
C THR A 88 3.32 1.75 12.90
N VAL A 89 4.60 2.12 12.87
CA VAL A 89 5.05 3.49 13.11
C VAL A 89 5.25 4.18 11.78
N GLU A 90 4.47 5.22 11.52
CA GLU A 90 4.48 5.99 10.29
C GLU A 90 5.35 7.24 10.40
N PHE A 91 6.13 7.49 9.36
CA PHE A 91 7.02 8.64 9.24
C PHE A 91 6.82 9.36 7.91
N LEU A 92 7.02 10.67 7.94
CA LEU A 92 7.24 11.47 6.75
C LEU A 92 8.74 11.68 6.56
N LEU A 93 9.23 11.43 5.36
CA LEU A 93 10.62 11.62 4.98
C LEU A 93 10.73 12.78 3.98
N ASP A 94 11.48 13.83 4.32
CA ASP A 94 11.72 14.97 3.43
C ASP A 94 12.81 14.68 2.38
N HIS A 95 12.94 15.58 1.41
CA HIS A 95 13.97 15.48 0.35
C HIS A 95 15.41 15.54 0.87
N GLN A 96 15.63 16.09 2.08
CA GLN A 96 16.93 16.15 2.73
C GLN A 96 17.24 14.91 3.57
N LYS A 97 16.35 13.90 3.50
CA LYS A 97 16.43 12.64 4.27
C LYS A 97 16.30 12.85 5.79
N HIS A 98 15.63 13.93 6.23
CA HIS A 98 15.13 14.04 7.59
C HIS A 98 13.79 13.35 7.69
N PHE A 99 13.58 12.57 8.74
CA PHE A 99 12.31 11.90 8.98
C PHE A 99 11.63 12.44 10.23
N TYR A 100 10.31 12.48 10.16
CA TYR A 100 9.44 13.00 11.21
C TYR A 100 8.40 11.96 11.55
N PHE A 101 8.22 11.69 12.83
CA PHE A 101 7.14 10.83 13.30
C PHE A 101 5.79 11.47 12.95
N MET A 102 4.89 10.68 12.41
CA MET A 102 3.53 11.11 12.10
C MET A 102 2.55 10.49 13.09
N GLU A 103 2.43 9.17 13.09
CA GLU A 103 1.54 8.45 13.98
C GLU A 103 1.98 7.00 14.20
N MET A 104 1.30 6.30 15.11
CA MET A 104 1.39 4.85 15.26
C MET A 104 0.02 4.23 15.11
N ASN A 105 -0.12 3.34 14.14
CA ASN A 105 -1.30 2.51 13.96
C ASN A 105 -1.19 1.26 14.85
N THR A 106 -2.09 1.16 15.83
CA THR A 106 -2.09 0.08 16.84
C THR A 106 -2.93 -1.12 16.40
N ARG A 107 -2.79 -1.51 15.17
CA ARG A 107 -3.50 -2.60 14.48
C ARG A 107 -2.69 -3.12 13.32
N ILE A 108 -3.10 -4.27 12.77
CA ILE A 108 -2.62 -4.71 11.46
C ILE A 108 -3.13 -3.75 10.37
N GLN A 109 -2.33 -3.51 9.34
CA GLN A 109 -2.69 -2.66 8.22
C GLN A 109 -2.98 -3.47 6.96
N VAL A 110 -3.64 -2.85 5.98
CA VAL A 110 -4.00 -3.48 4.69
C VAL A 110 -2.75 -3.99 3.98
N GLU A 111 -1.69 -3.21 3.99
CA GLU A 111 -0.41 -3.39 3.30
C GLU A 111 0.57 -4.33 4.02
N HIS A 112 0.15 -5.03 5.09
CA HIS A 112 1.00 -6.00 5.78
C HIS A 112 1.55 -7.10 4.86
N PRO A 113 0.85 -7.54 3.80
CA PRO A 113 1.33 -8.63 2.95
C PRO A 113 2.68 -8.37 2.30
N VAL A 114 3.01 -7.12 1.92
CA VAL A 114 4.33 -6.85 1.32
C VAL A 114 5.48 -7.12 2.31
N THR A 115 5.25 -6.92 3.61
CA THR A 115 6.21 -7.26 4.66
C THR A 115 6.30 -8.79 4.85
N GLU A 116 5.18 -9.49 4.84
CA GLU A 116 5.16 -10.96 4.93
C GLU A 116 5.94 -11.60 3.78
N GLU A 117 5.73 -11.11 2.57
CA GLU A 117 6.38 -11.66 1.37
C GLU A 117 7.92 -11.50 1.39
N ILE A 118 8.45 -10.38 1.87
CA ILE A 118 9.90 -10.16 1.90
C ILE A 118 10.58 -10.73 3.15
N THR A 119 9.82 -11.04 4.22
CA THR A 119 10.38 -11.58 5.46
C THR A 119 10.11 -13.07 5.63
N GLY A 120 9.10 -13.61 4.96
CA GLY A 120 8.62 -14.99 5.17
C GLY A 120 7.94 -15.19 6.52
N ILE A 121 7.47 -14.12 7.17
CA ILE A 121 6.86 -14.15 8.51
C ILE A 121 5.38 -13.85 8.39
N ASP A 122 4.52 -14.76 8.89
CA ASP A 122 3.07 -14.56 8.98
C ASP A 122 2.76 -13.63 10.17
N LEU A 123 2.31 -12.42 9.85
CA LEU A 123 1.99 -11.40 10.83
C LEU A 123 0.71 -11.72 11.60
N VAL A 124 -0.28 -12.29 10.94
CA VAL A 124 -1.55 -12.66 11.56
C VAL A 124 -1.33 -13.79 12.56
N GLU A 125 -0.52 -14.80 12.20
CA GLU A 125 -0.14 -15.86 13.14
C GLU A 125 0.60 -15.30 14.36
N LEU A 126 1.56 -14.38 14.15
CA LEU A 126 2.25 -13.70 15.25
C LEU A 126 1.30 -12.95 16.16
N GLN A 127 0.31 -12.25 15.61
CA GLN A 127 -0.69 -11.52 16.38
C GLN A 127 -1.49 -12.44 17.30
N PHE A 128 -1.95 -13.60 16.79
CA PHE A 128 -2.64 -14.60 17.58
C PHE A 128 -1.73 -15.20 18.66
N ASN A 129 -0.46 -15.50 18.33
CA ASN A 129 0.49 -16.05 19.27
C ASN A 129 0.77 -15.07 20.44
N ILE A 130 0.93 -13.79 20.15
CA ILE A 130 1.14 -12.75 21.17
C ILE A 130 -0.12 -12.59 22.04
N ALA A 131 -1.30 -12.54 21.42
CA ALA A 131 -2.57 -12.47 22.16
C ALA A 131 -2.81 -13.67 23.07
N ALA A 132 -2.32 -14.85 22.68
CA ALA A 132 -2.32 -16.06 23.52
C ALA A 132 -1.24 -16.06 24.62
N GLY A 133 -0.51 -14.95 24.82
CA GLY A 133 0.53 -14.80 25.84
C GLY A 133 1.85 -15.51 25.50
N ARG A 134 2.08 -15.89 24.25
CA ARG A 134 3.35 -16.51 23.83
C ARG A 134 4.42 -15.45 23.66
N LYS A 135 5.67 -15.82 23.96
CA LYS A 135 6.84 -14.97 23.67
C LYS A 135 7.07 -14.91 22.17
N LEU A 136 7.55 -13.75 21.74
CA LEU A 136 7.99 -13.56 20.36
C LEU A 136 9.09 -14.58 20.00
N PRO A 137 8.89 -15.43 18.98
CA PRO A 137 9.83 -16.49 18.63
C PRO A 137 11.06 -15.97 17.86
N LEU A 138 11.11 -14.65 17.58
CA LEU A 138 12.05 -14.00 16.70
C LEU A 138 12.95 -13.03 17.47
N ARG A 139 14.22 -12.97 17.06
CA ARG A 139 15.16 -11.90 17.43
C ARG A 139 15.41 -11.01 16.22
N GLN A 140 15.72 -9.73 16.45
CA GLN A 140 15.99 -8.81 15.34
C GLN A 140 17.07 -9.30 14.38
N SER A 141 18.09 -10.00 14.87
CA SER A 141 19.18 -10.54 14.04
C SER A 141 18.78 -11.72 13.13
N GLN A 142 17.58 -12.26 13.31
CA GLN A 142 17.03 -13.38 12.50
C GLN A 142 16.08 -12.88 11.41
N ILE A 143 15.76 -11.58 11.42
CA ILE A 143 14.86 -10.98 10.45
C ILE A 143 15.68 -10.48 9.27
N HIS A 144 15.42 -11.02 8.10
CA HIS A 144 16.06 -10.67 6.85
C HIS A 144 15.02 -10.21 5.84
N LEU A 145 15.33 -9.17 5.10
CA LEU A 145 14.50 -8.70 4.00
C LEU A 145 15.04 -9.31 2.71
N ASN A 146 14.23 -10.12 2.03
CA ASN A 146 14.64 -10.85 0.84
C ASN A 146 13.78 -10.42 -0.37
N GLY A 147 14.44 -9.92 -1.40
CA GLY A 147 13.77 -9.48 -2.61
C GLY A 147 12.98 -8.20 -2.42
N TRP A 148 11.92 -8.07 -3.20
CA TRP A 148 11.04 -6.91 -3.28
C TRP A 148 9.60 -7.36 -3.44
N SER A 149 8.65 -6.65 -2.82
CA SER A 149 7.21 -6.91 -2.95
C SER A 149 6.47 -5.63 -3.25
N ILE A 150 5.49 -5.70 -4.14
CA ILE A 150 4.59 -4.59 -4.51
C ILE A 150 3.16 -5.05 -4.30
N GLU A 151 2.38 -4.25 -3.59
CA GLU A 151 0.93 -4.41 -3.44
C GLU A 151 0.21 -3.36 -4.29
N CYS A 152 -0.82 -3.78 -5.01
CA CYS A 152 -1.77 -2.91 -5.69
C CYS A 152 -3.15 -3.13 -5.06
N ARG A 153 -3.76 -2.08 -4.53
CA ARG A 153 -5.16 -2.11 -4.10
C ARG A 153 -6.08 -2.01 -5.30
N ILE A 154 -6.85 -3.06 -5.51
CA ILE A 154 -7.84 -3.10 -6.59
C ILE A 154 -9.16 -2.62 -6.01
N ASN A 155 -9.47 -1.36 -6.27
CA ASN A 155 -10.68 -0.70 -5.80
C ASN A 155 -11.74 -0.68 -6.92
N ALA A 156 -13.00 -0.78 -6.55
CA ALA A 156 -14.15 -0.59 -7.43
C ALA A 156 -14.38 0.91 -7.68
N GLU A 157 -13.51 1.51 -8.47
CA GLU A 157 -13.47 2.95 -8.75
C GLU A 157 -13.17 3.20 -10.23
N ASP A 158 -13.86 4.19 -10.80
CA ASP A 158 -13.61 4.64 -12.17
C ASP A 158 -12.54 5.75 -12.17
N VAL A 159 -11.33 5.39 -12.56
CA VAL A 159 -10.18 6.30 -12.61
C VAL A 159 -10.35 7.40 -13.64
N GLN A 160 -11.10 7.14 -14.74
CA GLN A 160 -11.39 8.13 -15.78
C GLN A 160 -12.41 9.18 -15.30
N ALA A 161 -13.31 8.77 -14.40
CA ALA A 161 -14.28 9.64 -13.75
C ALA A 161 -13.78 10.19 -12.40
N GLY A 162 -12.46 10.41 -12.26
CA GLY A 162 -11.86 10.99 -11.06
C GLY A 162 -11.93 10.09 -9.82
N PHE A 163 -11.84 8.77 -10.01
CA PHE A 163 -11.95 7.75 -8.95
C PHE A 163 -13.34 7.74 -8.29
N SER A 164 -14.38 7.98 -9.06
CA SER A 164 -15.75 7.84 -8.56
C SER A 164 -16.05 6.36 -8.26
N PRO A 165 -16.84 6.06 -7.20
CA PRO A 165 -17.22 4.68 -6.89
C PRO A 165 -17.92 4.01 -8.09
N SER A 166 -17.48 2.78 -8.39
CA SER A 166 -18.08 1.95 -9.44
C SER A 166 -18.89 0.83 -8.80
N ILE A 167 -20.20 1.00 -8.78
CA ILE A 167 -21.14 0.03 -8.21
C ILE A 167 -21.65 -0.91 -9.31
N GLY A 168 -22.02 -2.13 -8.93
CA GLY A 168 -22.58 -3.10 -9.87
C GLY A 168 -22.36 -4.54 -9.44
N VAL A 169 -22.73 -5.49 -10.32
CA VAL A 169 -22.55 -6.91 -10.08
C VAL A 169 -21.32 -7.42 -10.84
N ILE A 170 -20.46 -8.15 -10.17
CA ILE A 170 -19.31 -8.82 -10.79
C ILE A 170 -19.83 -9.92 -11.72
N ARG A 171 -19.72 -9.70 -13.03
CA ARG A 171 -20.18 -10.65 -14.05
C ARG A 171 -19.13 -11.69 -14.38
N GLN A 172 -17.85 -11.28 -14.36
CA GLN A 172 -16.71 -12.16 -14.61
C GLN A 172 -15.55 -11.70 -13.77
N LEU A 173 -14.84 -12.67 -13.17
CA LEU A 173 -13.62 -12.47 -12.44
C LEU A 173 -12.58 -13.48 -12.92
N ARG A 174 -11.44 -13.01 -13.40
CA ARG A 174 -10.28 -13.82 -13.74
C ARG A 174 -9.08 -13.29 -12.99
N LEU A 175 -8.57 -14.10 -12.08
CA LEU A 175 -7.41 -13.74 -11.25
C LEU A 175 -6.12 -14.27 -11.87
N PRO A 176 -5.03 -13.49 -11.87
CA PRO A 176 -3.72 -13.97 -12.28
C PRO A 176 -3.22 -15.06 -11.33
N GLN A 177 -2.44 -16.00 -11.86
CA GLN A 177 -1.83 -17.08 -11.10
C GLN A 177 -0.32 -17.12 -11.36
N GLY A 178 0.46 -17.59 -10.39
CA GLY A 178 1.91 -17.74 -10.46
C GLY A 178 2.56 -17.79 -9.08
N ASN A 179 3.78 -18.38 -9.00
CA ASN A 179 4.51 -18.58 -7.74
C ASN A 179 4.92 -17.27 -7.01
N HIS A 180 4.88 -16.13 -7.73
CA HIS A 180 5.24 -14.83 -7.20
C HIS A 180 4.03 -13.90 -7.04
N ILE A 181 2.83 -14.46 -7.10
CA ILE A 181 1.57 -13.74 -7.07
C ILE A 181 0.74 -14.24 -5.89
N ARG A 182 0.40 -13.33 -5.00
CA ARG A 182 -0.58 -13.52 -3.94
C ARG A 182 -1.76 -12.60 -4.21
N ILE A 183 -2.96 -13.12 -4.07
CA ILE A 183 -4.18 -12.35 -4.21
C ILE A 183 -5.04 -12.57 -2.97
N GLU A 184 -5.42 -11.46 -2.36
CA GLU A 184 -6.42 -11.45 -1.30
C GLU A 184 -7.68 -10.78 -1.84
N THR A 185 -8.79 -11.49 -1.85
CA THR A 185 -10.05 -10.99 -2.41
C THR A 185 -11.26 -11.57 -1.69
N GLY A 186 -12.28 -10.73 -1.53
CA GLY A 186 -13.57 -11.12 -0.96
C GLY A 186 -14.69 -11.22 -2.00
N ILE A 187 -14.39 -11.08 -3.31
CA ILE A 187 -15.39 -11.09 -4.37
C ILE A 187 -15.32 -12.35 -5.24
N ALA A 188 -16.47 -12.70 -5.83
CA ALA A 188 -16.62 -13.76 -6.80
C ALA A 188 -17.61 -13.31 -7.90
N PRO A 189 -17.72 -14.03 -9.02
CA PRO A 189 -18.83 -13.80 -9.95
C PRO A 189 -20.17 -13.88 -9.23
N GLY A 190 -21.02 -12.85 -9.42
CA GLY A 190 -22.30 -12.67 -8.72
C GLY A 190 -22.21 -11.77 -7.48
N SER A 191 -21.02 -11.42 -6.97
CA SER A 191 -20.89 -10.44 -5.88
C SER A 191 -21.41 -9.08 -6.31
N GLU A 192 -22.18 -8.43 -5.45
CA GLU A 192 -22.69 -7.07 -5.65
C GLU A 192 -21.78 -6.06 -4.92
N ILE A 193 -21.32 -5.06 -5.65
CA ILE A 193 -20.55 -3.93 -5.12
C ILE A 193 -21.51 -2.77 -4.90
N THR A 194 -21.59 -2.33 -3.65
CA THR A 194 -22.52 -1.28 -3.22
C THR A 194 -21.75 -0.06 -2.68
N PRO A 195 -22.37 1.12 -2.59
CA PRO A 195 -21.71 2.31 -2.06
C PRO A 195 -21.63 2.34 -0.52
N PHE A 196 -22.10 1.29 0.16
CA PHE A 196 -22.20 1.27 1.63
C PHE A 196 -20.94 0.70 2.32
N PHE A 197 -20.03 0.13 1.56
CA PHE A 197 -18.79 -0.46 2.03
C PHE A 197 -17.58 0.18 1.34
N ASP A 198 -16.38 -0.12 1.83
CA ASP A 198 -15.13 0.27 1.19
C ASP A 198 -15.07 -0.25 -0.25
N SER A 199 -14.47 0.54 -1.14
CA SER A 199 -14.35 0.22 -2.56
C SER A 199 -13.35 -0.88 -2.87
N MET A 200 -12.47 -1.26 -1.93
CA MET A 200 -11.42 -2.26 -2.16
C MET A 200 -12.02 -3.66 -2.30
N VAL A 201 -11.83 -4.26 -3.46
CA VAL A 201 -12.37 -5.59 -3.80
C VAL A 201 -11.30 -6.67 -3.83
N ALA A 202 -10.06 -6.29 -4.00
CA ALA A 202 -8.92 -7.21 -3.95
C ALA A 202 -7.61 -6.47 -3.65
N LYS A 203 -6.61 -7.23 -3.22
CA LYS A 203 -5.20 -6.84 -3.20
C LYS A 203 -4.43 -7.78 -4.11
N LEU A 204 -3.61 -7.23 -4.98
CA LEU A 204 -2.64 -7.97 -5.78
C LEU A 204 -1.26 -7.70 -5.21
N ILE A 205 -0.60 -8.74 -4.69
CA ILE A 205 0.75 -8.67 -4.12
C ILE A 205 1.67 -9.50 -5.01
N VAL A 206 2.78 -8.90 -5.45
CA VAL A 206 3.71 -9.56 -6.38
C VAL A 206 5.14 -9.38 -5.92
N THR A 207 5.92 -10.47 -5.97
CA THR A 207 7.32 -10.49 -5.53
C THR A 207 8.31 -10.59 -6.68
N GLY A 208 9.51 -10.06 -6.45
CA GLY A 208 10.67 -10.19 -7.31
C GLY A 208 11.97 -10.22 -6.51
N ASP A 209 13.04 -10.76 -7.09
CA ASP A 209 14.35 -10.74 -6.47
C ASP A 209 14.94 -9.33 -6.45
N THR A 210 14.48 -8.48 -7.37
CA THR A 210 14.80 -7.06 -7.47
C THR A 210 13.54 -6.25 -7.64
N ARG A 211 13.61 -4.93 -7.37
CA ARG A 211 12.49 -4.01 -7.56
C ARG A 211 11.99 -4.02 -9.01
N GLU A 212 12.91 -3.96 -9.98
CA GLU A 212 12.57 -3.98 -11.40
C GLU A 212 11.81 -5.26 -11.77
N GLN A 213 12.26 -6.40 -11.29
CA GLN A 213 11.60 -7.67 -11.53
C GLN A 213 10.20 -7.71 -10.89
N ALA A 214 10.02 -7.14 -9.68
CA ALA A 214 8.72 -7.01 -9.03
C ALA A 214 7.78 -6.12 -9.87
N ILE A 215 8.28 -4.99 -10.41
CA ILE A 215 7.51 -4.10 -11.30
C ILE A 215 7.02 -4.85 -12.54
N GLU A 216 7.93 -5.52 -13.28
CA GLU A 216 7.57 -6.23 -14.51
C GLU A 216 6.59 -7.39 -14.26
N ARG A 217 6.79 -8.13 -13.17
CA ARG A 217 5.87 -9.20 -12.77
C ARG A 217 4.50 -8.65 -12.38
N THR A 218 4.46 -7.49 -11.70
CA THR A 218 3.19 -6.84 -11.32
C THR A 218 2.43 -6.36 -12.55
N LEU A 219 3.11 -5.74 -13.52
CA LEU A 219 2.51 -5.38 -14.82
C LEU A 219 1.91 -6.59 -15.52
N SER A 220 2.69 -7.67 -15.66
CA SER A 220 2.21 -8.92 -16.28
C SER A 220 1.03 -9.54 -15.50
N ALA A 221 1.00 -9.43 -14.17
CA ALA A 221 -0.12 -9.90 -13.38
C ALA A 221 -1.37 -9.05 -13.61
N LEU A 222 -1.24 -7.71 -13.63
CA LEU A 222 -2.35 -6.77 -13.89
C LEU A 222 -2.94 -6.94 -15.29
N GLU A 223 -2.15 -7.32 -16.30
CA GLU A 223 -2.64 -7.64 -17.65
C GLU A 223 -3.57 -8.87 -17.66
N ARG A 224 -3.35 -9.80 -16.74
CA ARG A 224 -4.14 -11.04 -16.61
C ARG A 224 -5.28 -10.92 -15.59
N PHE A 225 -5.36 -9.80 -14.87
CA PHE A 225 -6.40 -9.55 -13.88
C PHE A 225 -7.60 -8.90 -14.57
N HIS A 226 -8.69 -9.63 -14.73
CA HIS A 226 -9.90 -9.14 -15.40
C HIS A 226 -11.09 -9.15 -14.47
N VAL A 227 -11.74 -8.01 -14.38
CA VAL A 227 -13.02 -7.83 -13.68
C VAL A 227 -14.02 -7.24 -14.67
N LYS A 228 -15.19 -7.88 -14.84
CA LYS A 228 -16.29 -7.32 -15.65
C LYS A 228 -17.50 -7.07 -14.77
N GLY A 229 -18.18 -5.97 -15.04
CA GLY A 229 -19.37 -5.53 -14.32
C GLY A 229 -19.17 -4.25 -13.53
N ILE A 230 -17.91 -3.92 -13.22
CA ILE A 230 -17.48 -2.68 -12.58
C ILE A 230 -16.22 -2.14 -13.24
N ARG A 231 -15.91 -0.87 -13.00
CA ARG A 231 -14.59 -0.27 -13.24
C ARG A 231 -13.69 -0.48 -12.02
N THR A 232 -12.39 -0.52 -12.23
CA THR A 232 -11.40 -0.72 -11.15
C THR A 232 -10.19 0.17 -11.32
N THR A 233 -9.36 0.24 -10.26
CA THR A 233 -8.07 0.94 -10.25
C THR A 233 -6.95 0.22 -11.02
N ILE A 234 -7.20 -0.92 -11.68
CA ILE A 234 -6.18 -1.65 -12.48
C ILE A 234 -5.47 -0.74 -13.50
N PRO A 235 -6.17 0.10 -14.31
CA PRO A 235 -5.50 1.00 -15.25
C PRO A 235 -4.57 2.00 -14.55
N PHE A 236 -4.97 2.49 -13.37
CA PHE A 236 -4.13 3.36 -12.55
C PHE A 236 -2.83 2.65 -12.13
N CYS A 237 -2.93 1.46 -11.55
CA CYS A 237 -1.76 0.70 -11.11
C CYS A 237 -0.77 0.46 -12.27
N LYS A 238 -1.28 0.11 -13.46
CA LYS A 238 -0.45 -0.04 -14.68
C LYS A 238 0.26 1.28 -15.02
N ALA A 239 -0.44 2.40 -15.01
CA ALA A 239 0.13 3.70 -15.35
C ALA A 239 1.22 4.13 -14.36
N VAL A 240 1.04 3.87 -13.05
CA VAL A 240 2.09 4.08 -12.04
C VAL A 240 3.33 3.28 -12.36
N LEU A 241 3.18 1.97 -12.62
CA LEU A 241 4.30 1.06 -12.88
C LEU A 241 5.03 1.34 -14.22
N HIS A 242 4.37 1.95 -15.19
CA HIS A 242 5.01 2.42 -16.42
C HIS A 242 5.69 3.78 -16.30
N ASN A 243 5.38 4.55 -15.26
CA ASN A 243 5.93 5.89 -15.09
C ASN A 243 7.40 5.85 -14.69
N GLU A 244 8.25 6.57 -15.41
CA GLU A 244 9.71 6.60 -15.17
C GLU A 244 10.07 7.14 -13.79
N THR A 245 9.33 8.14 -13.28
CA THR A 245 9.57 8.70 -11.93
C THR A 245 9.33 7.63 -10.85
N TYR A 246 8.27 6.82 -10.99
CA TYR A 246 8.03 5.68 -10.11
C TYR A 246 9.13 4.62 -10.25
N ARG A 247 9.48 4.23 -11.48
CA ARG A 247 10.51 3.21 -11.75
C ARG A 247 11.87 3.60 -11.16
N ASN A 248 12.21 4.87 -11.21
CA ASN A 248 13.45 5.41 -10.63
C ASN A 248 13.40 5.56 -9.10
N GLY A 249 12.24 5.34 -8.44
CA GLY A 249 12.08 5.52 -7.00
C GLY A 249 11.99 6.99 -6.55
N ASP A 250 11.82 7.91 -7.50
CA ASP A 250 11.84 9.37 -7.27
C ASP A 250 10.42 9.96 -7.19
N PHE A 251 9.56 9.33 -6.42
CA PHE A 251 8.17 9.73 -6.20
C PHE A 251 7.92 10.08 -4.73
N ASP A 252 6.88 10.86 -4.48
CA ASP A 252 6.44 11.33 -3.17
C ASP A 252 4.90 11.33 -3.07
N THR A 253 4.35 11.85 -1.98
CA THR A 253 2.89 11.86 -1.76
C THR A 253 2.10 12.73 -2.74
N SER A 254 2.75 13.62 -3.50
CA SER A 254 2.13 14.43 -4.55
C SER A 254 2.13 13.77 -5.93
N PHE A 255 2.72 12.55 -6.05
CA PHE A 255 2.98 11.88 -7.32
C PHE A 255 1.75 11.82 -8.24
N ILE A 256 0.59 11.45 -7.72
CA ILE A 256 -0.63 11.32 -8.54
C ILE A 256 -1.04 12.67 -9.12
N GLU A 257 -1.01 13.71 -8.31
CA GLU A 257 -1.44 15.04 -8.69
C GLU A 257 -0.46 15.71 -9.67
N THR A 258 0.84 15.41 -9.55
CA THR A 258 1.90 16.09 -10.30
C THR A 258 2.39 15.31 -11.52
N ARG A 259 2.30 13.99 -11.52
CA ARG A 259 2.94 13.11 -12.52
C ARG A 259 1.98 12.28 -13.34
N LEU A 260 0.73 12.09 -12.88
CA LEU A 260 -0.24 11.30 -13.60
C LEU A 260 -1.38 12.20 -14.12
N HIS A 261 -1.48 12.28 -15.45
CA HIS A 261 -2.55 12.99 -16.12
C HIS A 261 -3.68 12.02 -16.51
N SER A 262 -4.92 12.49 -16.53
CA SER A 262 -6.12 11.68 -16.82
C SER A 262 -6.07 10.92 -18.17
N THR A 263 -5.26 11.40 -19.12
CA THR A 263 -5.08 10.74 -20.43
C THR A 263 -4.29 9.43 -20.35
N VAL A 264 -3.53 9.21 -19.28
CA VAL A 264 -2.72 7.99 -19.09
C VAL A 264 -3.58 6.77 -18.74
N TRP A 265 -4.82 7.00 -18.27
CA TRP A 265 -5.71 5.93 -17.80
C TRP A 265 -6.45 5.15 -18.90
N ARG A 266 -6.38 5.60 -20.17
CA ARG A 266 -7.13 4.96 -21.24
C ARG A 266 -6.48 3.66 -21.68
N GLU A 267 -7.25 2.57 -21.66
CA GLU A 267 -6.83 1.30 -22.25
C GLU A 267 -6.77 1.48 -23.78
N PRO A 268 -5.66 1.09 -24.46
CA PRO A 268 -5.55 1.20 -25.92
C PRO A 268 -6.70 0.53 -26.69
N HIS A 269 -7.33 -0.49 -26.09
CA HIS A 269 -8.47 -1.18 -26.67
C HIS A 269 -9.76 -0.36 -26.66
N GLU A 270 -9.94 0.53 -25.68
CA GLU A 270 -11.12 1.38 -25.59
C GLU A 270 -11.10 2.44 -26.71
N GLU A 271 -9.93 2.98 -27.04
CA GLU A 271 -9.78 3.92 -28.16
C GLU A 271 -10.01 3.22 -29.50
N LEU A 272 -9.48 2.01 -29.66
CA LEU A 272 -9.68 1.21 -30.88
C LEU A 272 -11.15 0.81 -31.03
N LEU A 273 -11.81 0.37 -29.99
CA LEU A 273 -13.24 0.04 -30.00
C LEU A 273 -14.09 1.29 -30.29
N ALA A 274 -13.79 2.42 -29.66
CA ALA A 274 -14.48 3.68 -29.92
C ALA A 274 -14.29 4.12 -31.38
N ALA A 275 -13.06 3.99 -31.93
CA ALA A 275 -12.78 4.27 -33.33
C ALA A 275 -13.51 3.32 -34.27
N ILE A 276 -13.58 2.03 -33.96
CA ILE A 276 -14.35 1.03 -34.75
C ILE A 276 -15.84 1.38 -34.72
N PHE A 277 -16.41 1.66 -33.56
CA PHE A 277 -17.82 2.04 -33.45
C PHE A 277 -18.14 3.36 -34.17
N ALA A 278 -17.24 4.36 -34.12
CA ALA A 278 -17.41 5.62 -34.82
C ALA A 278 -17.37 5.50 -36.35
N VAL A 279 -16.77 4.43 -36.90
CA VAL A 279 -16.72 4.16 -38.34
C VAL A 279 -18.00 3.42 -38.82
N TYR A 280 -18.70 2.73 -37.94
CA TYR A 280 -19.91 1.94 -38.27
C TYR A 280 -21.23 2.63 -37.88
N THR A 281 -21.19 3.83 -37.31
CA THR A 281 -22.38 4.69 -37.07
C THR A 281 -22.36 5.88 -38.00
#